data_b8e05f60acedba5f4692b03ad840801e
#
_entry.id   b8e05f60acedba5f4692b03ad840801e
#
_cell.length_a   1.000
_cell.length_b   1.000
_cell.length_c   1.000
_cell.angle_alpha   90.00
_cell.angle_beta   90.00
_cell.angle_gamma   90.00
#
_symmetry.space_group_name_H-M   'P 1'
#
loop_
_entity.id
_entity.type
_entity.pdbx_description
1 polymer ?
#
loop_
_entity_poly.entity_id
_entity_poly.type
_entity_poly.pdbx_seq_one_letter_code
_entity_poly.pdbx_strand_id
1 'polypeptide(L)'
;MSAKRIVIIDDDPEICDALSHILSQYGYEVFTALDTSKGYQLFVNNRPDLLILDIMMETMDEGLNFATEIKKNDGVFGVPILIVSARPPVEKGYGRTLDEDLDWIHADIFMEKPIEPEELLHNVKLLVKD
;
A
#
# COMPACT_ATOMS: atom_id res chain seq x y z
N MET A 1 17.81 3.40 17.34
CA MET A 1 17.44 3.23 15.92
C MET A 1 16.00 3.60 15.71
N SER A 2 15.75 4.26 14.62
CA SER A 2 14.39 4.68 14.31
C SER A 2 13.54 3.51 13.86
N ALA A 3 12.29 3.52 14.26
CA ALA A 3 11.35 2.54 13.74
C ALA A 3 11.15 2.77 12.24
N LYS A 4 10.91 1.70 11.50
CA LYS A 4 10.55 1.82 10.09
C LYS A 4 9.14 2.36 10.00
N ARG A 5 8.91 3.21 9.02
CA ARG A 5 7.64 3.92 8.86
C ARG A 5 6.83 3.33 7.73
N ILE A 6 5.53 3.15 7.98
CA ILE A 6 4.62 2.60 7.00
C ILE A 6 3.44 3.54 6.86
N VAL A 7 3.11 3.91 5.63
CA VAL A 7 1.89 4.68 5.35
C VAL A 7 0.87 3.72 4.75
N ILE A 8 -0.35 3.75 5.29
CA ILE A 8 -1.45 2.92 4.82
C ILE A 8 -2.55 3.83 4.28
N ILE A 9 -2.97 3.60 3.05
CA ILE A 9 -4.06 4.35 2.44
C ILE A 9 -5.16 3.38 2.04
N ASP A 10 -6.31 3.48 2.72
CA ASP A 10 -7.46 2.61 2.49
C ASP A 10 -8.68 3.36 2.97
N ASP A 11 -9.75 3.39 2.19
CA ASP A 11 -10.94 4.16 2.57
C ASP A 11 -11.78 3.48 3.65
N ASP A 12 -11.40 2.27 4.06
CA ASP A 12 -12.10 1.55 5.13
C ASP A 12 -11.34 1.76 6.44
N PRO A 13 -11.90 2.53 7.38
CA PRO A 13 -11.20 2.78 8.64
C PRO A 13 -10.96 1.52 9.46
N GLU A 14 -11.81 0.51 9.33
CA GLU A 14 -11.61 -0.74 10.05
C GLU A 14 -10.35 -1.46 9.56
N ILE A 15 -10.11 -1.43 8.26
CA ILE A 15 -8.91 -2.03 7.70
C ILE A 15 -7.68 -1.27 8.16
N CYS A 16 -7.74 0.06 8.11
CA CYS A 16 -6.64 0.89 8.58
C CYS A 16 -6.30 0.59 10.03
N ASP A 17 -7.32 0.49 10.88
CA ASP A 17 -7.11 0.19 12.29
C ASP A 17 -6.53 -1.19 12.50
N ALA A 18 -7.05 -2.17 11.78
CA ALA A 18 -6.57 -3.55 11.92
C ALA A 18 -5.11 -3.68 11.51
N LEU A 19 -4.76 -3.14 10.35
CA LEU A 19 -3.40 -3.23 9.86
C LEU A 19 -2.44 -2.44 10.74
N SER A 20 -2.88 -1.26 11.19
CA SER A 20 -2.07 -0.44 12.07
C SER A 20 -1.78 -1.15 13.39
N HIS A 21 -2.80 -1.79 13.95
CA HIS A 21 -2.63 -2.52 15.19
C HIS A 21 -1.62 -3.65 15.05
N ILE A 22 -1.76 -4.44 13.99
CA ILE A 22 -0.87 -5.56 13.74
C ILE A 22 0.58 -5.07 13.60
N LEU A 23 0.77 -4.08 12.75
CA LEU A 23 2.12 -3.63 12.43
C LEU A 23 2.77 -2.88 13.60
N SER A 24 1.99 -2.12 14.35
CA SER A 24 2.52 -1.40 15.51
C SER A 24 3.04 -2.35 16.56
N GLN A 25 2.42 -3.52 16.71
CA GLN A 25 2.87 -4.49 17.68
C GLN A 25 4.26 -5.05 17.36
N TYR A 26 4.66 -4.94 16.10
CA TYR A 26 5.96 -5.43 15.66
C TYR A 26 6.99 -4.31 15.52
N GLY A 27 6.68 -3.14 16.08
CA GLY A 27 7.65 -2.08 16.16
C GLY A 27 7.66 -1.09 15.01
N TYR A 28 6.71 -1.21 14.08
CA TYR A 28 6.61 -0.26 12.97
C TYR A 28 5.85 0.99 13.40
N GLU A 29 6.26 2.12 12.85
CA GLU A 29 5.54 3.36 13.07
C GLU A 29 4.56 3.51 11.91
N VAL A 30 3.26 3.57 12.20
CA VAL A 30 2.23 3.48 11.16
C VAL A 30 1.41 4.75 11.07
N PHE A 31 1.21 5.23 9.85
CA PHE A 31 0.38 6.39 9.57
C PHE A 31 -0.72 5.96 8.61
N THR A 32 -1.96 6.35 8.86
CA THR A 32 -3.08 5.92 8.02
C THR A 32 -3.81 7.11 7.44
N ALA A 33 -4.36 6.91 6.24
CA ALA A 33 -5.19 7.90 5.59
C ALA A 33 -6.34 7.21 4.89
N LEU A 34 -7.47 7.90 4.80
CA LEU A 34 -8.66 7.32 4.18
C LEU A 34 -8.85 7.76 2.74
N ASP A 35 -7.99 8.63 2.25
CA ASP A 35 -8.03 9.05 0.85
C ASP A 35 -6.63 9.36 0.35
N THR A 36 -6.51 9.49 -0.96
CA THR A 36 -5.19 9.67 -1.57
C THR A 36 -4.60 11.04 -1.30
N SER A 37 -5.43 12.04 -1.15
CA SER A 37 -4.95 13.40 -0.88
C SER A 37 -4.21 13.46 0.45
N LYS A 38 -4.86 12.96 1.50
CA LYS A 38 -4.23 12.92 2.80
C LYS A 38 -3.07 11.93 2.83
N GLY A 39 -3.23 10.82 2.10
CA GLY A 39 -2.17 9.84 2.01
C GLY A 39 -0.91 10.41 1.38
N TYR A 40 -1.06 11.22 0.35
CA TYR A 40 0.09 11.85 -0.27
C TYR A 40 0.81 12.77 0.71
N GLN A 41 0.05 13.53 1.49
CA GLN A 41 0.64 14.41 2.49
C GLN A 41 1.45 13.62 3.52
N LEU A 42 0.89 12.50 3.99
CA LEU A 42 1.59 11.65 4.93
C LEU A 42 2.84 11.06 4.30
N PHE A 43 2.75 10.66 3.04
CA PHE A 43 3.86 10.07 2.33
C PHE A 43 5.02 11.06 2.22
N VAL A 44 4.72 12.28 1.82
CA VAL A 44 5.75 13.30 1.62
C VAL A 44 6.35 13.73 2.96
N ASN A 45 5.49 13.91 3.96
CA ASN A 45 5.94 14.44 5.24
C ASN A 45 6.71 13.43 6.08
N ASN A 46 6.40 12.16 5.94
CA ASN A 46 7.01 11.16 6.81
C ASN A 46 8.05 10.29 6.13
N ARG A 47 8.16 10.36 4.83
CA ARG A 47 9.13 9.57 4.06
C ARG A 47 9.15 8.11 4.52
N PRO A 48 8.05 7.39 4.26
CA PRO A 48 7.94 6.03 4.77
C PRO A 48 8.88 5.06 4.09
N ASP A 49 9.07 3.93 4.73
CA ASP A 49 9.85 2.83 4.17
C ASP A 49 8.96 1.89 3.38
N LEU A 50 7.65 2.03 3.50
CA LEU A 50 6.70 1.18 2.78
C LEU A 50 5.37 1.92 2.64
N LEU A 51 4.73 1.76 1.49
CA LEU A 51 3.37 2.25 1.27
C LEU A 51 2.46 1.03 1.08
N ILE A 52 1.41 0.95 1.89
CA ILE A 52 0.36 -0.06 1.71
C ILE A 52 -0.84 0.68 1.15
N LEU A 53 -1.29 0.27 -0.02
CA LEU A 53 -2.31 1.01 -0.76
C LEU A 53 -3.43 0.10 -1.21
N ASP A 54 -4.67 0.50 -0.89
CA ASP A 54 -5.86 -0.16 -1.43
C ASP A 54 -6.21 0.52 -2.76
N ILE A 55 -6.23 -0.25 -3.84
CA ILE A 55 -6.55 0.31 -5.15
C ILE A 55 -8.04 0.33 -5.43
N MET A 56 -8.84 -0.28 -4.54
CA MET A 56 -10.29 -0.36 -4.71
C MET A 56 -11.00 0.64 -3.81
N MET A 57 -10.53 1.90 -3.82
CA MET A 57 -11.17 2.95 -3.04
C MET A 57 -12.42 3.44 -3.76
N GLU A 58 -12.72 4.72 -3.70
CA GLU A 58 -13.96 5.22 -4.31
C GLU A 58 -14.03 4.80 -5.77
N THR A 59 -12.94 4.96 -6.48
CA THR A 59 -12.82 4.43 -7.84
C THR A 59 -11.50 3.71 -7.91
N MET A 60 -11.45 2.68 -8.74
CA MET A 60 -10.22 1.96 -8.93
C MET A 60 -9.15 2.86 -9.55
N ASP A 61 -9.58 3.78 -10.40
CA ASP A 61 -8.65 4.70 -11.06
C ASP A 61 -7.89 5.54 -10.05
N GLU A 62 -8.53 5.91 -8.95
CA GLU A 62 -7.87 6.75 -7.94
C GLU A 62 -6.65 6.06 -7.36
N GLY A 63 -6.79 4.80 -6.95
CA GLY A 63 -5.66 4.07 -6.39
C GLY A 63 -4.57 3.82 -7.41
N LEU A 64 -4.96 3.43 -8.62
CA LEU A 64 -3.98 3.15 -9.67
C LEU A 64 -3.22 4.40 -10.06
N ASN A 65 -3.92 5.52 -10.18
CA ASN A 65 -3.27 6.79 -10.54
C ASN A 65 -2.32 7.23 -9.45
N PHE A 66 -2.71 7.04 -8.20
CA PHE A 66 -1.86 7.41 -7.08
C PHE A 66 -0.57 6.59 -7.08
N ALA A 67 -0.67 5.28 -7.27
CA ALA A 67 0.50 4.41 -7.30
C ALA A 67 1.44 4.81 -8.43
N THR A 68 0.87 5.12 -9.60
CA THR A 68 1.66 5.54 -10.75
C THR A 68 2.37 6.85 -10.47
N GLU A 69 1.66 7.80 -9.86
CA GLU A 69 2.24 9.10 -9.53
C GLU A 69 3.42 8.95 -8.57
N ILE A 70 3.26 8.14 -7.55
CA ILE A 70 4.29 7.91 -6.57
C ILE A 70 5.55 7.34 -7.23
N LYS A 71 5.39 6.34 -8.06
CA LYS A 71 6.54 5.69 -8.70
C LYS A 71 7.18 6.57 -9.77
N LYS A 72 6.38 7.42 -10.38
CA LYS A 72 6.88 8.31 -11.42
C LYS A 72 7.77 9.37 -10.80
N ASN A 73 7.37 9.87 -9.67
CA ASN A 73 8.15 10.83 -8.94
C ASN A 73 9.10 10.14 -7.98
N ASP A 74 9.34 9.08 -8.28
CA ASP A 74 9.99 8.13 -7.45
C ASP A 74 11.23 8.49 -7.00
N GLY A 75 11.93 8.47 -7.80
CA GLY A 75 13.20 8.70 -7.43
C GLY A 75 13.17 9.28 -6.07
N VAL A 76 12.11 10.05 -5.94
CA VAL A 76 11.90 10.72 -4.72
C VAL A 76 12.21 9.85 -3.56
N PHE A 77 11.66 8.66 -3.56
CA PHE A 77 11.81 7.88 -2.37
C PHE A 77 12.23 6.43 -2.61
N GLY A 78 11.99 5.93 -3.78
CA GLY A 78 12.25 4.52 -4.03
C GLY A 78 11.49 3.63 -3.07
N VAL A 79 10.31 4.05 -2.64
CA VAL A 79 9.56 3.34 -1.62
C VAL A 79 8.81 2.18 -2.24
N PRO A 80 8.94 0.97 -1.69
CA PRO A 80 8.15 -0.15 -2.20
C PRO A 80 6.66 0.02 -1.91
N ILE A 81 5.84 -0.56 -2.76
CA ILE A 81 4.39 -0.47 -2.65
C ILE A 81 3.80 -1.87 -2.51
N LEU A 82 3.02 -2.07 -1.46
CA LEU A 82 2.26 -3.27 -1.23
C LEU A 82 0.79 -2.94 -1.51
N ILE A 83 0.22 -3.57 -2.53
CA ILE A 83 -1.19 -3.36 -2.86
C ILE A 83 -2.04 -4.34 -2.08
N VAL A 84 -3.12 -3.86 -1.49
CA VAL A 84 -4.13 -4.73 -0.88
C VAL A 84 -5.45 -4.39 -1.53
N SER A 85 -6.26 -5.41 -1.81
CA SER A 85 -7.53 -5.18 -2.48
C SER A 85 -8.48 -6.34 -2.23
N ALA A 86 -9.77 -6.04 -2.24
CA ALA A 86 -10.79 -7.08 -2.07
C ALA A 86 -10.83 -8.02 -3.27
N ARG A 87 -10.37 -7.57 -4.43
CA ARG A 87 -10.35 -8.38 -5.65
C ARG A 87 -9.18 -8.02 -6.51
N PRO A 88 -8.65 -9.01 -7.24
CA PRO A 88 -7.61 -8.70 -8.22
C PRO A 88 -8.16 -7.77 -9.30
N PRO A 89 -7.37 -6.84 -9.80
CA PRO A 89 -7.83 -5.93 -10.85
C PRO A 89 -8.35 -6.62 -12.09
N VAL A 90 -7.78 -7.78 -12.45
CA VAL A 90 -8.19 -8.51 -13.63
C VAL A 90 -9.66 -8.91 -13.56
N GLU A 91 -10.19 -9.16 -12.37
CA GLU A 91 -11.57 -9.56 -12.22
C GLU A 91 -12.56 -8.43 -12.48
N LYS A 92 -12.06 -7.23 -12.61
CA LYS A 92 -12.91 -6.08 -12.91
C LYS A 92 -13.05 -5.84 -14.41
N GLY A 93 -12.55 -6.76 -15.22
CA GLY A 93 -12.73 -6.64 -16.65
C GLY A 93 -11.78 -5.69 -17.34
N TYR A 94 -10.64 -5.49 -16.77
CA TYR A 94 -9.65 -4.59 -17.37
C TYR A 94 -8.82 -5.26 -18.44
N GLY A 95 -9.05 -6.55 -18.65
CA GLY A 95 -8.41 -7.25 -19.76
C GLY A 95 -6.93 -7.51 -19.58
N ARG A 96 -6.41 -7.38 -18.39
CA ARG A 96 -5.00 -7.64 -18.12
C ARG A 96 -4.86 -8.73 -17.08
N THR A 97 -3.69 -9.38 -17.09
CA THR A 97 -3.36 -10.33 -16.06
C THR A 97 -2.92 -9.58 -14.82
N LEU A 98 -2.87 -10.27 -13.70
CA LEU A 98 -2.40 -9.67 -12.46
C LEU A 98 -0.97 -9.16 -12.62
N ASP A 99 -0.11 -9.94 -13.29
CA ASP A 99 1.27 -9.51 -13.49
C ASP A 99 1.34 -8.22 -14.29
N GLU A 100 0.50 -8.11 -15.34
CA GLU A 100 0.45 -6.89 -16.13
C GLU A 100 -0.03 -5.71 -15.32
N ASP A 101 -1.01 -5.94 -14.44
CA ASP A 101 -1.52 -4.89 -13.58
C ASP A 101 -0.45 -4.43 -12.60
N LEU A 102 0.28 -5.35 -12.01
CA LEU A 102 1.35 -4.99 -11.08
C LEU A 102 2.45 -4.19 -11.77
N ASP A 103 2.80 -4.58 -12.99
CA ASP A 103 3.79 -3.83 -13.76
C ASP A 103 3.28 -2.42 -14.05
N TRP A 104 2.03 -2.32 -14.44
CA TRP A 104 1.45 -1.04 -14.82
C TRP A 104 1.40 -0.06 -13.65
N ILE A 105 1.04 -0.55 -12.47
CA ILE A 105 0.95 0.31 -11.29
C ILE A 105 2.27 0.38 -10.54
N HIS A 106 3.26 -0.39 -10.96
CA HIS A 106 4.60 -0.39 -10.34
C HIS A 106 4.59 -0.85 -8.89
N ALA A 107 3.69 -1.76 -8.55
CA ALA A 107 3.66 -2.31 -7.21
C ALA A 107 4.62 -3.47 -7.07
N ASP A 108 5.09 -3.69 -5.87
CA ASP A 108 6.05 -4.74 -5.60
C ASP A 108 5.40 -6.04 -5.16
N ILE A 109 4.31 -5.95 -4.40
CA ILE A 109 3.56 -7.13 -3.96
C ILE A 109 2.07 -6.80 -3.97
N PHE A 110 1.25 -7.79 -4.29
CA PHE A 110 -0.19 -7.67 -4.27
C PHE A 110 -0.75 -8.67 -3.25
N MET A 111 -1.65 -8.19 -2.38
CA MET A 111 -2.34 -9.07 -1.43
C MET A 111 -3.83 -8.90 -1.58
N GLU A 112 -4.55 -10.02 -1.52
CA GLU A 112 -6.00 -10.00 -1.61
C GLU A 112 -6.61 -10.03 -0.22
N LYS A 113 -7.64 -9.24 0.01
CA LYS A 113 -8.37 -9.27 1.28
C LYS A 113 -9.23 -10.53 1.35
N PRO A 114 -9.43 -11.10 2.53
CA PRO A 114 -9.00 -10.62 3.84
C PRO A 114 -7.52 -10.88 4.07
N ILE A 115 -6.90 -9.99 4.84
CA ILE A 115 -5.46 -10.03 5.05
C ILE A 115 -5.12 -10.92 6.24
N GLU A 116 -4.29 -11.92 6.02
CA GLU A 116 -3.80 -12.79 7.09
C GLU A 116 -2.62 -12.09 7.77
N PRO A 117 -2.66 -11.94 9.10
CA PRO A 117 -1.59 -11.20 9.78
C PRO A 117 -0.18 -11.74 9.52
N GLU A 118 -0.05 -13.07 9.52
CA GLU A 118 1.27 -13.66 9.30
C GLU A 118 1.77 -13.38 7.90
N GLU A 119 0.89 -13.47 6.91
CA GLU A 119 1.26 -13.19 5.54
C GLU A 119 1.62 -11.73 5.36
N LEU A 120 0.85 -10.84 5.99
CA LEU A 120 1.14 -9.43 5.94
C LEU A 120 2.53 -9.13 6.50
N LEU A 121 2.84 -9.68 7.67
CA LEU A 121 4.13 -9.45 8.30
C LEU A 121 5.27 -10.00 7.44
N HIS A 122 5.06 -11.16 6.85
CA HIS A 122 6.08 -11.74 5.97
C HIS A 122 6.38 -10.82 4.80
N ASN A 123 5.33 -10.32 4.15
CA ASN A 123 5.50 -9.45 3.00
C ASN A 123 6.08 -8.11 3.37
N VAL A 124 5.68 -7.57 4.51
CA VAL A 124 6.24 -6.30 4.98
C VAL A 124 7.74 -6.46 5.22
N LYS A 125 8.14 -7.56 5.87
CA LYS A 125 9.56 -7.78 6.13
C LYS A 125 10.37 -7.94 4.85
N LEU A 126 9.77 -8.51 3.83
CA LEU A 126 10.45 -8.63 2.54
C LEU A 126 10.70 -7.27 1.91
N LEU A 127 9.75 -6.37 2.03
CA LEU A 127 9.83 -5.07 1.38
C LEU A 127 10.56 -4.02 2.21
N VAL A 128 10.40 -4.07 3.53
CA VAL A 128 11.06 -3.13 4.42
C VAL A 128 12.36 -3.78 4.89
N LYS A 129 13.42 -3.50 4.19
CA LYS A 129 14.70 -4.10 4.54
C LYS A 129 15.42 -3.28 5.57
N ASP A 130 15.99 -3.95 6.51
CA ASP A 130 16.78 -3.29 7.54
C ASP A 130 18.19 -2.99 7.08
#